data_6b83cba0733dfd8dc020e5e7145a6674
#
_entry.id   6b83cba0733dfd8dc020e5e7145a6674
#
_cell.length_a   1.000
_cell.length_b   1.000
_cell.length_c   1.000
_cell.angle_alpha   90.00
_cell.angle_beta   90.00
_cell.angle_gamma   90.00
#
_symmetry.space_group_name_H-M   'P 1'
#
loop_
_entity.id
_entity.type
_entity.pdbx_description
1 polymer ?
#
loop_
_entity_poly.entity_id
_entity_poly.type
_entity_poly.pdbx_seq_one_letter_code
_entity_poly.pdbx_strand_id
1 'polypeptide(L)'
;DLLVLPNIPNAYTRERAKDELPQSASGRTIMTTEPKFVPNEAVEISLGDNADVRVRMIDCVGYLVPGAEGDMDGDSPRMVHTPWAENAMPFREAAELGTKKVITDHSTIGMVVTTDGSVTELPRENYEEAEERVVAELQELGKPFLILLNTAAPYSDSTESLRSELEKKYGVPVLAVNAAQLKAEDIRRILERMLYQFPLRELRFFFPGWVETLEQGHWLKQGLTDALKGVMAQVEKLADVEQAIGVLRETDFLKKAYTDRILPGEGAAEIALDFADGLFYQILSETVEMPIE
;
A
#
# COMPACT_ATOMS: atom_id res chain seq x y z
N ASP A 1 -9.99 -9.88 12.71
CA ASP A 1 -10.07 -11.23 13.29
C ASP A 1 -8.87 -12.10 12.93
N LEU A 2 -8.61 -12.33 11.63
CA LEU A 2 -7.69 -13.37 11.19
C LEU A 2 -6.21 -13.06 11.41
N LEU A 3 -5.81 -11.79 11.43
CA LEU A 3 -4.41 -11.40 11.52
C LEU A 3 -4.09 -10.50 12.72
N VAL A 4 -4.93 -9.52 13.03
CA VAL A 4 -4.67 -8.55 14.10
C VAL A 4 -4.94 -9.15 15.47
N LEU A 5 -6.12 -9.74 15.70
CA LEU A 5 -6.49 -10.29 17.02
C LEU A 5 -5.52 -11.36 17.54
N PRO A 6 -5.06 -12.34 16.73
CA PRO A 6 -4.10 -13.33 17.20
C PRO A 6 -2.76 -12.75 17.69
N ASN A 7 -2.37 -11.60 17.16
CA ASN A 7 -1.11 -10.93 17.49
C ASN A 7 -1.22 -9.93 18.65
N ILE A 8 -2.38 -9.77 19.27
CA ILE A 8 -2.52 -8.99 20.51
C ILE A 8 -2.02 -9.83 21.69
N PRO A 9 -0.92 -9.44 22.37
CA PRO A 9 -0.31 -10.28 23.41
C PRO A 9 -1.21 -10.45 24.66
N ASN A 10 -1.89 -9.37 25.06
CA ASN A 10 -2.72 -9.35 26.25
C ASN A 10 -4.12 -9.90 25.99
N ALA A 11 -4.53 -10.92 26.73
CA ALA A 11 -5.83 -11.57 26.59
C ALA A 11 -7.01 -10.59 26.82
N TYR A 12 -6.92 -9.73 27.83
CA TYR A 12 -7.96 -8.73 28.12
C TYR A 12 -8.09 -7.72 26.97
N THR A 13 -6.97 -7.21 26.47
CA THR A 13 -6.95 -6.28 25.33
C THR A 13 -7.49 -6.95 24.07
N ARG A 14 -7.22 -8.26 23.90
CA ARG A 14 -7.73 -9.04 22.77
C ARG A 14 -9.25 -9.21 22.82
N GLU A 15 -9.83 -9.57 23.98
CA GLU A 15 -11.26 -9.67 24.13
C GLU A 15 -11.95 -8.32 23.94
N ARG A 16 -11.40 -7.25 24.51
CA ARG A 16 -11.91 -5.91 24.31
C ARG A 16 -11.86 -5.49 22.82
N ALA A 17 -10.77 -5.74 22.13
CA ALA A 17 -10.65 -5.45 20.70
C ALA A 17 -11.66 -6.26 19.87
N LYS A 18 -12.02 -7.47 20.32
CA LYS A 18 -13.05 -8.30 19.68
C LYS A 18 -14.44 -7.72 19.86
N ASP A 19 -14.74 -7.18 21.05
CA ASP A 19 -16.02 -6.51 21.32
C ASP A 19 -16.15 -5.17 20.57
N GLU A 20 -15.02 -4.51 20.28
CA GLU A 20 -14.96 -3.26 19.55
C GLU A 20 -15.01 -3.44 18.01
N LEU A 21 -14.99 -4.69 17.50
CA LEU A 21 -15.11 -4.93 16.07
C LEU A 21 -16.43 -4.35 15.52
N PRO A 22 -16.40 -3.73 14.34
CA PRO A 22 -17.62 -3.24 13.70
C PRO A 22 -18.62 -4.38 13.53
N GLN A 23 -19.87 -4.12 13.92
CA GLN A 23 -20.94 -5.06 13.64
C GLN A 23 -21.22 -5.07 12.13
N SER A 24 -21.20 -6.25 11.55
CA SER A 24 -21.55 -6.41 10.15
C SER A 24 -23.04 -6.09 9.97
N ALA A 25 -23.33 -5.00 9.28
CA ALA A 25 -24.68 -4.75 8.78
C ALA A 25 -24.85 -5.49 7.46
N SER A 26 -25.92 -6.30 7.37
CA SER A 26 -26.32 -6.86 6.08
C SER A 26 -27.17 -5.85 5.32
N GLY A 27 -26.94 -5.71 4.01
CA GLY A 27 -27.75 -4.87 3.13
C GLY A 27 -27.29 -3.42 3.03
N ARG A 28 -28.23 -2.48 2.89
CA ARG A 28 -28.00 -1.07 2.57
C ARG A 28 -27.85 -0.17 3.78
N THR A 29 -28.05 -0.69 4.99
CA THR A 29 -28.19 0.14 6.21
C THR A 29 -26.85 0.47 6.83
N ILE A 30 -26.58 1.75 7.01
CA ILE A 30 -25.40 2.26 7.70
C ILE A 30 -25.74 2.52 9.18
N MET A 31 -24.95 1.94 10.08
CA MET A 31 -25.29 1.92 11.52
C MET A 31 -24.47 2.89 12.38
N THR A 32 -23.26 3.27 11.99
CA THR A 32 -22.35 4.08 12.83
C THR A 32 -21.75 5.24 12.07
N THR A 33 -21.45 6.33 12.78
CA THR A 33 -20.76 7.51 12.24
C THR A 33 -19.35 7.68 12.78
N GLU A 34 -19.02 6.99 13.88
CA GLU A 34 -17.73 7.15 14.54
C GLU A 34 -16.69 6.21 13.96
N PRO A 35 -15.50 6.73 13.59
CA PRO A 35 -14.37 5.89 13.23
C PRO A 35 -13.97 4.98 14.38
N LYS A 36 -13.69 3.72 14.07
CA LYS A 36 -13.25 2.72 15.05
C LYS A 36 -11.79 2.39 14.85
N PHE A 37 -11.02 2.49 15.93
CA PHE A 37 -9.61 2.16 15.99
C PHE A 37 -9.45 0.74 16.55
N VAL A 38 -9.03 -0.21 15.76
CA VAL A 38 -8.90 -1.61 16.17
C VAL A 38 -7.50 -2.15 15.83
N PRO A 39 -6.73 -2.57 16.83
CA PRO A 39 -6.86 -2.32 18.26
C PRO A 39 -6.49 -0.86 18.61
N ASN A 40 -6.73 -0.45 19.86
CA ASN A 40 -6.37 0.90 20.31
C ASN A 40 -4.86 1.19 20.18
N GLU A 41 -4.01 0.17 20.39
CA GLU A 41 -2.57 0.24 20.21
C GLU A 41 -2.16 -0.60 18.99
N ALA A 42 -1.14 -0.13 18.26
CA ALA A 42 -0.64 -0.85 17.10
C ALA A 42 -0.02 -2.20 17.50
N VAL A 43 -0.36 -3.23 16.73
CA VAL A 43 0.12 -4.61 16.91
C VAL A 43 1.19 -4.93 15.89
N GLU A 44 2.23 -5.63 16.32
CA GLU A 44 3.27 -6.12 15.45
C GLU A 44 2.81 -7.36 14.68
N ILE A 45 2.97 -7.33 13.38
CA ILE A 45 2.60 -8.39 12.46
C ILE A 45 3.81 -8.71 11.59
N SER A 46 4.20 -9.97 11.57
CA SER A 46 5.22 -10.45 10.64
C SER A 46 4.58 -10.78 9.28
N LEU A 47 5.13 -10.18 8.24
CA LEU A 47 4.70 -10.38 6.85
C LEU A 47 5.59 -11.38 6.09
N GLY A 48 6.51 -12.07 6.78
CA GLY A 48 7.51 -12.97 6.19
C GLY A 48 8.83 -12.23 5.88
N ASP A 49 9.84 -12.97 5.44
CA ASP A 49 11.17 -12.49 5.00
C ASP A 49 11.74 -11.24 5.74
N ASN A 50 11.63 -11.22 7.08
CA ASN A 50 12.10 -10.15 7.97
C ASN A 50 11.36 -8.79 7.86
N ALA A 51 10.13 -8.76 7.37
CA ALA A 51 9.31 -7.56 7.36
C ALA A 51 8.30 -7.57 8.52
N ASP A 52 8.67 -6.99 9.66
CA ASP A 52 7.76 -6.75 10.76
C ASP A 52 7.16 -5.36 10.66
N VAL A 53 5.84 -5.27 10.79
CA VAL A 53 5.12 -4.02 10.70
C VAL A 53 4.19 -3.83 11.89
N ARG A 54 4.07 -2.59 12.36
CA ARG A 54 3.13 -2.23 13.40
C ARG A 54 1.86 -1.69 12.79
N VAL A 55 0.77 -2.41 12.94
CA VAL A 55 -0.52 -2.12 12.30
C VAL A 55 -1.58 -1.75 13.33
N ARG A 56 -2.30 -0.68 13.05
CA ARG A 56 -3.57 -0.32 13.69
C ARG A 56 -4.57 0.01 12.57
N MET A 57 -5.68 -0.72 12.56
CA MET A 57 -6.74 -0.48 11.58
C MET A 57 -7.66 0.63 12.05
N ILE A 58 -8.10 1.46 11.12
CA ILE A 58 -9.11 2.48 11.37
C ILE A 58 -10.23 2.23 10.37
N ASP A 59 -11.40 1.90 10.89
CA ASP A 59 -12.61 1.77 10.10
C ASP A 59 -13.43 3.06 10.18
N CYS A 60 -13.90 3.55 9.03
CA CYS A 60 -14.76 4.72 8.94
C CYS A 60 -15.89 4.45 7.95
N VAL A 61 -16.94 5.26 8.05
CA VAL A 61 -18.17 5.07 7.25
C VAL A 61 -17.91 5.24 5.75
N GLY A 62 -16.98 6.10 5.38
CA GLY A 62 -16.81 6.49 3.99
C GLY A 62 -17.81 7.57 3.55
N TYR A 63 -17.89 7.79 2.25
CA TYR A 63 -18.89 8.67 1.64
C TYR A 63 -20.16 7.87 1.32
N LEU A 64 -21.32 8.48 1.58
CA LEU A 64 -22.59 7.83 1.31
C LEU A 64 -22.80 7.68 -0.20
N VAL A 65 -23.25 6.51 -0.58
CA VAL A 65 -23.61 6.20 -1.97
C VAL A 65 -25.12 6.33 -2.18
N PRO A 66 -25.59 6.73 -3.37
CA PRO A 66 -27.01 6.76 -3.69
C PRO A 66 -27.67 5.41 -3.41
N GLY A 67 -28.82 5.44 -2.73
CA GLY A 67 -29.56 4.24 -2.35
C GLY A 67 -29.11 3.55 -1.07
N ALA A 68 -28.08 4.08 -0.37
CA ALA A 68 -27.79 3.65 0.99
C ALA A 68 -28.90 4.14 1.94
N GLU A 69 -29.18 3.33 2.96
CA GLU A 69 -30.22 3.58 3.96
C GLU A 69 -29.57 3.88 5.32
N GLY A 70 -30.29 4.57 6.20
CA GLY A 70 -29.87 4.85 7.59
C GLY A 70 -29.42 6.29 7.83
N ASP A 71 -29.44 7.15 6.82
CA ASP A 71 -29.20 8.60 6.92
C ASP A 71 -30.48 9.40 7.18
N MET A 72 -31.64 8.75 7.13
CA MET A 72 -32.96 9.35 7.39
C MET A 72 -33.64 8.73 8.61
N ASP A 73 -34.42 9.53 9.31
CA ASP A 73 -35.34 9.12 10.37
C ASP A 73 -36.74 9.56 9.96
N GLY A 74 -37.50 8.64 9.35
CA GLY A 74 -38.73 8.99 8.62
C GLY A 74 -38.44 9.94 7.45
N ASP A 75 -39.12 11.07 7.41
CA ASP A 75 -38.95 12.09 6.35
C ASP A 75 -37.90 13.15 6.66
N SER A 76 -37.18 13.02 7.80
CA SER A 76 -36.16 13.98 8.24
C SER A 76 -34.78 13.39 8.27
N PRO A 77 -33.71 14.19 8.04
CA PRO A 77 -32.36 13.72 8.21
C PRO A 77 -32.12 13.20 9.62
N ARG A 78 -31.50 12.01 9.74
CA ARG A 78 -31.10 11.46 11.03
C ARG A 78 -30.02 12.34 11.64
N MET A 79 -30.28 12.87 12.84
CA MET A 79 -29.35 13.73 13.57
C MET A 79 -28.46 12.90 14.49
N VAL A 80 -27.16 13.17 14.49
CA VAL A 80 -26.16 12.46 15.29
C VAL A 80 -25.20 13.43 15.97
N HIS A 81 -24.66 13.02 17.13
CA HIS A 81 -23.56 13.72 17.78
C HIS A 81 -22.22 13.13 17.32
N THR A 82 -21.23 14.00 17.18
CA THR A 82 -19.85 13.60 16.84
C THR A 82 -18.88 14.29 17.77
N PRO A 83 -17.70 13.70 18.02
CA PRO A 83 -16.66 14.35 18.84
C PRO A 83 -16.13 15.67 18.26
N TRP A 84 -16.43 15.96 17.01
CA TRP A 84 -15.89 17.11 16.26
C TRP A 84 -16.86 18.28 16.13
N ALA A 85 -18.08 18.15 16.65
CA ALA A 85 -19.08 19.21 16.60
C ALA A 85 -19.78 19.36 17.94
N GLU A 86 -20.01 20.60 18.39
CA GLU A 86 -20.70 20.88 19.65
C GLU A 86 -22.19 20.53 19.59
N ASN A 87 -22.80 20.65 18.42
CA ASN A 87 -24.22 20.38 18.20
C ASN A 87 -24.42 19.14 17.35
N ALA A 88 -25.59 18.51 17.50
CA ALA A 88 -26.02 17.45 16.62
C ALA A 88 -26.07 17.95 15.16
N MET A 89 -25.63 17.10 14.22
CA MET A 89 -25.60 17.39 12.79
C MET A 89 -26.22 16.22 12.00
N PRO A 90 -26.62 16.46 10.73
CA PRO A 90 -27.10 15.38 9.88
C PRO A 90 -26.09 14.23 9.75
N PHE A 91 -26.58 13.00 9.75
CA PHE A 91 -25.76 11.79 9.65
C PHE A 91 -24.79 11.84 8.47
N ARG A 92 -25.24 12.27 7.29
CA ARG A 92 -24.43 12.40 6.09
C ARG A 92 -23.22 13.32 6.31
N GLU A 93 -23.44 14.48 6.87
CA GLU A 93 -22.37 15.44 7.17
C GLU A 93 -21.40 14.91 8.22
N ALA A 94 -21.91 14.20 9.23
CA ALA A 94 -21.09 13.57 10.26
C ALA A 94 -20.19 12.45 9.69
N ALA A 95 -20.73 11.62 8.80
CA ALA A 95 -20.00 10.58 8.11
C ALA A 95 -18.88 11.14 7.22
N GLU A 96 -19.19 12.19 6.45
CA GLU A 96 -18.20 12.89 5.62
C GLU A 96 -17.11 13.55 6.45
N LEU A 97 -17.46 14.24 7.53
CA LEU A 97 -16.50 14.85 8.44
C LEU A 97 -15.59 13.81 9.09
N GLY A 98 -16.17 12.71 9.58
CA GLY A 98 -15.40 11.60 10.19
C GLY A 98 -14.45 10.95 9.21
N THR A 99 -14.91 10.68 7.99
CA THR A 99 -14.09 10.11 6.92
C THR A 99 -12.93 11.03 6.56
N LYS A 100 -13.21 12.32 6.37
CA LYS A 100 -12.17 13.31 6.10
C LYS A 100 -11.14 13.40 7.22
N LYS A 101 -11.57 13.37 8.49
CA LYS A 101 -10.68 13.36 9.65
C LYS A 101 -9.80 12.12 9.69
N VAL A 102 -10.34 10.94 9.38
CA VAL A 102 -9.53 9.73 9.28
C VAL A 102 -8.49 9.85 8.18
N ILE A 103 -8.90 10.29 7.00
CA ILE A 103 -7.99 10.45 5.85
C ILE A 103 -6.89 11.46 6.16
N THR A 104 -7.22 12.64 6.71
CA THR A 104 -6.24 13.71 6.93
C THR A 104 -5.35 13.47 8.14
N ASP A 105 -5.94 13.17 9.30
CA ASP A 105 -5.28 13.32 10.59
C ASP A 105 -4.79 11.97 11.17
N HIS A 106 -5.45 10.86 10.82
CA HIS A 106 -5.24 9.59 11.53
C HIS A 106 -4.62 8.49 10.69
N SER A 107 -4.80 8.47 9.37
CA SER A 107 -4.25 7.41 8.52
C SER A 107 -2.86 7.73 8.01
N THR A 108 -1.98 6.72 8.00
CA THR A 108 -0.67 6.77 7.34
C THR A 108 -0.79 6.30 5.90
N ILE A 109 -1.67 5.33 5.66
CA ILE A 109 -1.95 4.73 4.36
C ILE A 109 -3.45 4.47 4.23
N GLY A 110 -3.99 4.62 3.03
CA GLY A 110 -5.38 4.37 2.71
C GLY A 110 -5.63 2.97 2.14
N MET A 111 -6.79 2.40 2.49
CA MET A 111 -7.35 1.24 1.83
C MET A 111 -8.75 1.61 1.38
N VAL A 112 -8.92 1.91 0.09
CA VAL A 112 -10.23 2.23 -0.48
C VAL A 112 -10.92 0.92 -0.82
N VAL A 113 -12.11 0.71 -0.25
CA VAL A 113 -12.91 -0.47 -0.56
C VAL A 113 -14.06 -0.07 -1.47
N THR A 114 -14.10 -0.67 -2.65
CA THR A 114 -15.18 -0.50 -3.63
C THR A 114 -15.73 -1.85 -4.06
N THR A 115 -16.73 -1.90 -4.92
CA THR A 115 -17.38 -3.13 -5.37
C THR A 115 -17.81 -3.05 -6.83
N ASP A 116 -17.95 -4.21 -7.46
CA ASP A 116 -18.61 -4.37 -8.77
C ASP A 116 -20.16 -4.47 -8.65
N GLY A 117 -20.72 -4.31 -7.44
CA GLY A 117 -22.14 -4.48 -7.16
C GLY A 117 -22.57 -5.91 -6.85
N SER A 118 -21.73 -6.91 -7.08
CA SER A 118 -22.12 -8.34 -6.91
C SER A 118 -22.27 -8.80 -5.45
N VAL A 119 -21.69 -8.06 -4.51
CA VAL A 119 -21.71 -8.38 -3.07
C VAL A 119 -22.64 -7.47 -2.27
N THR A 120 -23.34 -6.57 -2.94
CA THR A 120 -24.27 -5.61 -2.35
C THR A 120 -25.60 -5.64 -3.11
N GLU A 121 -26.61 -4.95 -2.58
CA GLU A 121 -27.88 -4.80 -3.27
C GLU A 121 -27.93 -3.57 -4.21
N LEU A 122 -26.85 -2.78 -4.23
CA LEU A 122 -26.71 -1.59 -5.05
C LEU A 122 -25.81 -1.88 -6.26
N PRO A 123 -26.17 -1.36 -7.45
CA PRO A 123 -25.36 -1.53 -8.65
C PRO A 123 -24.05 -0.72 -8.57
N ARG A 124 -23.07 -1.10 -9.40
CA ARG A 124 -21.72 -0.49 -9.45
C ARG A 124 -21.76 1.04 -9.58
N GLU A 125 -22.64 1.54 -10.42
CA GLU A 125 -22.74 2.96 -10.75
C GLU A 125 -23.01 3.84 -9.52
N ASN A 126 -23.65 3.30 -8.48
CA ASN A 126 -23.92 4.05 -7.25
C ASN A 126 -22.65 4.33 -6.44
N TYR A 127 -21.59 3.55 -6.63
CA TYR A 127 -20.32 3.67 -5.89
C TYR A 127 -19.31 4.61 -6.55
N GLU A 128 -19.45 4.90 -7.83
CA GLU A 128 -18.43 5.58 -8.63
C GLU A 128 -18.12 6.99 -8.13
N GLU A 129 -19.13 7.79 -7.82
CA GLU A 129 -18.93 9.16 -7.32
C GLU A 129 -18.21 9.19 -5.98
N ALA A 130 -18.61 8.33 -5.04
CA ALA A 130 -17.97 8.23 -3.72
C ALA A 130 -16.53 7.69 -3.83
N GLU A 131 -16.28 6.74 -4.73
CA GLU A 131 -14.96 6.20 -5.03
C GLU A 131 -14.04 7.27 -5.62
N GLU A 132 -14.48 8.00 -6.63
CA GLU A 132 -13.72 9.09 -7.24
C GLU A 132 -13.36 10.17 -6.23
N ARG A 133 -14.30 10.54 -5.37
CA ARG A 133 -14.09 11.54 -4.33
C ARG A 133 -13.01 11.12 -3.34
N VAL A 134 -13.09 9.91 -2.78
CA VAL A 134 -12.10 9.45 -1.79
C VAL A 134 -10.72 9.28 -2.41
N VAL A 135 -10.65 8.80 -3.65
CA VAL A 135 -9.39 8.66 -4.39
C VAL A 135 -8.75 10.03 -4.64
N ALA A 136 -9.53 11.01 -5.10
CA ALA A 136 -9.05 12.37 -5.32
C ALA A 136 -8.51 13.00 -4.04
N GLU A 137 -9.19 12.84 -2.90
CA GLU A 137 -8.73 13.36 -1.60
C GLU A 137 -7.41 12.70 -1.15
N LEU A 138 -7.26 11.39 -1.32
CA LEU A 138 -6.02 10.69 -0.99
C LEU A 138 -4.85 11.13 -1.89
N GLN A 139 -5.11 11.33 -3.18
CA GLN A 139 -4.12 11.84 -4.14
C GLN A 139 -3.70 13.27 -3.84
N GLU A 140 -4.65 14.17 -3.52
CA GLU A 140 -4.36 15.56 -3.15
C GLU A 140 -3.49 15.66 -1.90
N LEU A 141 -3.71 14.77 -0.93
CA LEU A 141 -2.91 14.69 0.29
C LEU A 141 -1.56 13.97 0.10
N GLY A 142 -1.30 13.40 -1.07
CA GLY A 142 -0.09 12.61 -1.33
C GLY A 142 0.03 11.37 -0.45
N LYS A 143 -1.09 10.85 0.06
CA LYS A 143 -1.07 9.65 0.90
C LYS A 143 -1.01 8.40 0.04
N PRO A 144 -0.14 7.44 0.37
CA PRO A 144 -0.13 6.16 -0.31
C PRO A 144 -1.44 5.41 -0.03
N PHE A 145 -1.98 4.74 -1.05
CA PHE A 145 -3.18 3.93 -0.92
C PHE A 145 -3.24 2.83 -1.98
N LEU A 146 -4.11 1.87 -1.74
CA LEU A 146 -4.54 0.88 -2.72
C LEU A 146 -6.07 0.75 -2.71
N ILE A 147 -6.60 0.13 -3.75
CA ILE A 147 -8.03 -0.14 -3.88
C ILE A 147 -8.29 -1.64 -3.73
N LEU A 148 -9.26 -2.00 -2.89
CA LEU A 148 -9.83 -3.34 -2.85
C LEU A 148 -11.17 -3.35 -3.60
N LEU A 149 -11.22 -4.10 -4.68
CA LEU A 149 -12.46 -4.36 -5.43
C LEU A 149 -13.13 -5.61 -4.82
N ASN A 150 -14.11 -5.38 -3.94
CA ASN A 150 -14.87 -6.45 -3.31
C ASN A 150 -15.92 -7.01 -4.27
N THR A 151 -15.80 -8.29 -4.60
CA THR A 151 -16.61 -8.97 -5.61
C THR A 151 -16.92 -10.42 -5.20
N ALA A 152 -18.03 -10.94 -5.65
CA ALA A 152 -18.37 -12.35 -5.46
C ALA A 152 -17.49 -13.31 -6.28
N ALA A 153 -16.90 -12.81 -7.40
CA ALA A 153 -16.14 -13.63 -8.34
C ALA A 153 -14.78 -12.98 -8.69
N PRO A 154 -13.78 -12.97 -7.76
CA PRO A 154 -12.50 -12.26 -7.95
C PRO A 154 -11.67 -12.67 -9.17
N TYR A 155 -11.92 -13.85 -9.70
CA TYR A 155 -11.16 -14.44 -10.81
C TYR A 155 -11.93 -14.46 -12.14
N SER A 156 -13.07 -13.77 -12.24
CA SER A 156 -13.82 -13.68 -13.49
C SER A 156 -13.20 -12.68 -14.45
N ASP A 157 -13.38 -12.91 -15.76
CA ASP A 157 -12.89 -12.01 -16.80
C ASP A 157 -13.47 -10.59 -16.67
N SER A 158 -14.74 -10.48 -16.25
CA SER A 158 -15.39 -9.18 -16.02
C SER A 158 -14.75 -8.44 -14.85
N THR A 159 -14.43 -9.13 -13.76
CA THR A 159 -13.74 -8.53 -12.61
C THR A 159 -12.32 -8.11 -12.99
N GLU A 160 -11.60 -8.92 -13.74
CA GLU A 160 -10.24 -8.59 -14.19
C GLU A 160 -10.25 -7.37 -15.13
N SER A 161 -11.25 -7.25 -15.99
CA SER A 161 -11.43 -6.09 -16.85
C SER A 161 -11.68 -4.81 -16.04
N LEU A 162 -12.60 -4.86 -15.07
CA LEU A 162 -12.88 -3.73 -14.18
C LEU A 162 -11.67 -3.37 -13.30
N ARG A 163 -10.97 -4.37 -12.76
CA ARG A 163 -9.74 -4.17 -11.99
C ARG A 163 -8.69 -3.40 -12.81
N SER A 164 -8.46 -3.84 -14.05
CA SER A 164 -7.49 -3.20 -14.95
C SER A 164 -7.90 -1.78 -15.35
N GLU A 165 -9.20 -1.54 -15.54
CA GLU A 165 -9.76 -0.22 -15.83
C GLU A 165 -9.51 0.74 -14.64
N LEU A 166 -9.81 0.30 -13.41
CA LEU A 166 -9.59 1.09 -12.21
C LEU A 166 -8.11 1.38 -11.95
N GLU A 167 -7.22 0.38 -12.16
CA GLU A 167 -5.77 0.60 -12.07
C GLU A 167 -5.29 1.66 -13.07
N LYS A 168 -5.76 1.59 -14.29
CA LYS A 168 -5.43 2.57 -15.32
C LYS A 168 -6.00 3.95 -15.03
N LYS A 169 -7.23 4.01 -14.50
CA LYS A 169 -7.92 5.27 -14.16
C LYS A 169 -7.23 6.02 -13.03
N TYR A 170 -6.84 5.31 -11.97
CA TYR A 170 -6.35 5.92 -10.74
C TYR A 170 -4.83 5.86 -10.56
N GLY A 171 -4.12 5.04 -11.33
CA GLY A 171 -2.66 4.88 -11.25
C GLY A 171 -2.17 4.22 -9.96
N VAL A 172 -3.04 3.45 -9.28
CA VAL A 172 -2.72 2.74 -8.03
C VAL A 172 -3.13 1.27 -8.14
N PRO A 173 -2.52 0.36 -7.35
CA PRO A 173 -2.89 -1.05 -7.37
C PRO A 173 -4.34 -1.27 -6.98
N VAL A 174 -5.02 -2.14 -7.73
CA VAL A 174 -6.36 -2.63 -7.44
C VAL A 174 -6.32 -4.13 -7.23
N LEU A 175 -6.78 -4.60 -6.07
CA LEU A 175 -6.84 -6.02 -5.74
C LEU A 175 -8.30 -6.48 -5.71
N ALA A 176 -8.65 -7.41 -6.58
CA ALA A 176 -9.96 -8.06 -6.56
C ALA A 176 -9.99 -9.12 -5.47
N VAL A 177 -10.94 -9.02 -4.55
CA VAL A 177 -11.08 -9.91 -3.41
C VAL A 177 -12.54 -10.25 -3.13
N ASN A 178 -12.79 -11.39 -2.53
CA ASN A 178 -14.06 -11.65 -1.87
C ASN A 178 -13.85 -11.46 -0.36
N ALA A 179 -14.29 -10.32 0.17
CA ALA A 179 -14.04 -9.95 1.56
C ALA A 179 -14.60 -10.96 2.57
N ALA A 180 -15.70 -11.64 2.22
CA ALA A 180 -16.30 -12.68 3.07
C ALA A 180 -15.48 -13.99 3.12
N GLN A 181 -14.58 -14.20 2.15
CA GLN A 181 -13.79 -15.42 2.00
C GLN A 181 -12.28 -15.21 2.24
N LEU A 182 -11.87 -14.02 2.66
CA LEU A 182 -10.46 -13.70 2.91
C LEU A 182 -9.86 -14.61 3.99
N LYS A 183 -8.66 -15.12 3.70
CA LYS A 183 -7.83 -15.88 4.64
C LYS A 183 -6.70 -14.97 5.17
N ALA A 184 -6.04 -15.42 6.24
CA ALA A 184 -4.91 -14.70 6.82
C ALA A 184 -3.80 -14.40 5.79
N GLU A 185 -3.55 -15.33 4.87
CA GLU A 185 -2.57 -15.17 3.80
C GLU A 185 -2.95 -14.08 2.79
N ASP A 186 -4.24 -14.00 2.44
CA ASP A 186 -4.74 -12.94 1.54
C ASP A 186 -4.56 -11.56 2.18
N ILE A 187 -4.84 -11.45 3.49
CA ILE A 187 -4.66 -10.21 4.24
C ILE A 187 -3.17 -9.82 4.32
N ARG A 188 -2.27 -10.79 4.54
CA ARG A 188 -0.82 -10.52 4.49
C ARG A 188 -0.42 -9.97 3.13
N ARG A 189 -0.85 -10.60 2.04
CA ARG A 189 -0.58 -10.13 0.67
C ARG A 189 -1.11 -8.71 0.42
N ILE A 190 -2.30 -8.39 0.93
CA ILE A 190 -2.86 -7.03 0.85
C ILE A 190 -1.93 -6.04 1.60
N LEU A 191 -1.53 -6.37 2.83
CA LEU A 191 -0.65 -5.51 3.62
C LEU A 191 0.74 -5.34 2.96
N GLU A 192 1.31 -6.40 2.41
CA GLU A 192 2.55 -6.31 1.64
C GLU A 192 2.40 -5.35 0.46
N ARG A 193 1.34 -5.49 -0.32
CA ARG A 193 1.05 -4.59 -1.45
C ARG A 193 0.86 -3.15 -1.01
N MET A 194 0.24 -2.93 0.15
CA MET A 194 0.12 -1.59 0.74
C MET A 194 1.49 -1.01 1.07
N LEU A 195 2.37 -1.78 1.70
CA LEU A 195 3.70 -1.31 2.07
C LEU A 195 4.54 -0.91 0.87
N TYR A 196 4.39 -1.59 -0.26
CA TYR A 196 5.05 -1.23 -1.51
C TYR A 196 4.61 0.13 -2.07
N GLN A 197 3.49 0.70 -1.62
CA GLN A 197 3.06 2.05 -2.01
C GLN A 197 3.73 3.16 -1.17
N PHE A 198 4.49 2.83 -0.13
CA PHE A 198 5.23 3.83 0.62
C PHE A 198 6.31 4.49 -0.22
N PRO A 199 6.55 5.81 -0.01
CA PRO A 199 7.63 6.52 -0.69
C PRO A 199 8.97 5.89 -0.33
N LEU A 200 9.83 5.77 -1.34
CA LEU A 200 11.21 5.38 -1.14
C LEU A 200 11.98 6.56 -0.54
N ARG A 201 12.77 6.29 0.49
CA ARG A 201 13.64 7.25 1.16
C ARG A 201 15.10 7.00 0.88
N GLU A 202 15.48 5.72 0.73
CA GLU A 202 16.87 5.30 0.61
C GLU A 202 17.00 4.08 -0.31
N LEU A 203 17.95 4.17 -1.25
CA LEU A 203 18.46 3.03 -2.02
C LEU A 203 19.89 2.75 -1.57
N ARG A 204 20.13 1.55 -1.08
CA ARG A 204 21.46 1.06 -0.69
C ARG A 204 21.96 0.11 -1.75
N PHE A 205 23.09 0.46 -2.38
CA PHE A 205 23.71 -0.38 -3.39
C PHE A 205 24.92 -1.09 -2.80
N PHE A 206 24.94 -2.41 -2.90
CA PHE A 206 26.05 -3.24 -2.47
C PHE A 206 26.81 -3.78 -3.67
N PHE A 207 28.09 -3.52 -3.70
CA PHE A 207 29.00 -3.99 -4.75
C PHE A 207 30.39 -4.27 -4.17
N PRO A 208 31.28 -5.03 -4.88
CA PRO A 208 32.60 -5.38 -4.38
C PRO A 208 33.45 -4.14 -4.08
N GLY A 209 34.15 -4.16 -2.93
CA GLY A 209 34.92 -3.01 -2.43
C GLY A 209 36.03 -2.52 -3.37
N TRP A 210 36.54 -3.37 -4.29
CA TRP A 210 37.54 -2.93 -5.27
C TRP A 210 37.03 -1.84 -6.21
N VAL A 211 35.70 -1.79 -6.47
CA VAL A 211 35.08 -0.74 -7.29
C VAL A 211 35.22 0.64 -6.64
N GLU A 212 35.15 0.70 -5.31
CA GLU A 212 35.29 1.95 -4.57
C GLU A 212 36.71 2.53 -4.67
N THR A 213 37.73 1.65 -4.80
CA THR A 213 39.13 2.05 -4.88
C THR A 213 39.53 2.63 -6.24
N LEU A 214 38.68 2.50 -7.26
CA LEU A 214 38.92 3.08 -8.57
C LEU A 214 38.94 4.61 -8.52
N GLU A 215 39.79 5.23 -9.34
CA GLU A 215 39.82 6.67 -9.48
C GLU A 215 38.46 7.20 -9.95
N GLN A 216 38.17 8.47 -9.59
CA GLN A 216 36.87 9.07 -9.97
C GLN A 216 36.66 9.20 -11.48
N GLY A 217 37.75 9.32 -12.25
CA GLY A 217 37.71 9.37 -13.72
C GLY A 217 37.64 8.02 -14.41
N HIS A 218 37.71 6.92 -13.66
CA HIS A 218 37.72 5.58 -14.25
C HIS A 218 36.36 5.29 -14.94
N TRP A 219 36.42 4.74 -16.16
CA TRP A 219 35.23 4.49 -16.98
C TRP A 219 34.15 3.67 -16.29
N LEU A 220 34.53 2.61 -15.55
CA LEU A 220 33.59 1.78 -14.82
C LEU A 220 32.87 2.55 -13.70
N LYS A 221 33.63 3.37 -12.95
CA LYS A 221 33.06 4.17 -11.86
C LYS A 221 32.09 5.23 -12.37
N GLN A 222 32.41 5.86 -13.50
CA GLN A 222 31.51 6.80 -14.16
C GLN A 222 30.26 6.11 -14.71
N GLY A 223 30.42 5.01 -15.45
CA GLY A 223 29.31 4.25 -16.00
C GLY A 223 28.36 3.73 -14.92
N LEU A 224 28.92 3.19 -13.82
CA LEU A 224 28.12 2.76 -12.67
C LEU A 224 27.36 3.94 -12.04
N THR A 225 28.06 5.05 -11.80
CA THR A 225 27.43 6.25 -11.22
C THR A 225 26.26 6.76 -12.06
N ASP A 226 26.42 6.79 -13.36
CA ASP A 226 25.38 7.27 -14.28
C ASP A 226 24.21 6.29 -14.36
N ALA A 227 24.48 5.00 -14.35
CA ALA A 227 23.45 3.97 -14.29
C ALA A 227 22.63 4.04 -12.97
N LEU A 228 23.31 4.22 -11.82
CA LEU A 228 22.64 4.38 -10.52
C LEU A 228 21.80 5.66 -10.46
N LYS A 229 22.28 6.77 -11.02
CA LYS A 229 21.47 8.00 -11.14
C LYS A 229 20.23 7.78 -12.00
N GLY A 230 20.36 6.99 -13.08
CA GLY A 230 19.23 6.63 -13.93
C GLY A 230 18.15 5.85 -13.17
N VAL A 231 18.54 4.91 -12.30
CA VAL A 231 17.62 4.20 -11.39
C VAL A 231 16.94 5.17 -10.44
N MET A 232 17.72 6.01 -9.74
CA MET A 232 17.20 6.96 -8.75
C MET A 232 16.19 7.94 -9.35
N ALA A 233 16.34 8.30 -10.61
CA ALA A 233 15.42 9.21 -11.30
C ALA A 233 14.05 8.57 -11.63
N GLN A 234 13.93 7.25 -11.55
CA GLN A 234 12.73 6.49 -11.92
C GLN A 234 11.96 5.95 -10.71
N VAL A 235 12.50 6.10 -9.49
CA VAL A 235 11.92 5.48 -8.29
C VAL A 235 11.37 6.55 -7.36
N GLU A 236 10.06 6.50 -7.13
CA GLU A 236 9.36 7.35 -6.17
C GLU A 236 8.89 6.53 -4.95
N LYS A 237 8.53 5.28 -5.15
CA LYS A 237 8.01 4.37 -4.13
C LYS A 237 8.69 3.00 -4.19
N LEU A 238 8.55 2.24 -3.12
CA LEU A 238 9.15 0.89 -3.03
C LEU A 238 8.72 -0.03 -4.18
N ALA A 239 7.49 0.13 -4.69
CA ALA A 239 6.98 -0.67 -5.81
C ALA A 239 7.77 -0.46 -7.11
N ASP A 240 8.41 0.68 -7.29
CA ASP A 240 9.11 1.03 -8.53
C ASP A 240 10.50 0.42 -8.61
N VAL A 241 11.06 -0.03 -7.47
CA VAL A 241 12.44 -0.50 -7.34
C VAL A 241 12.76 -1.63 -8.31
N GLU A 242 11.93 -2.68 -8.33
CA GLU A 242 12.21 -3.87 -9.16
C GLU A 242 12.21 -3.56 -10.66
N GLN A 243 11.34 -2.67 -11.09
CA GLN A 243 11.30 -2.21 -12.48
C GLN A 243 12.51 -1.32 -12.79
N ALA A 244 12.83 -0.39 -11.92
CA ALA A 244 13.91 0.58 -12.13
C ALA A 244 15.29 -0.09 -12.20
N ILE A 245 15.56 -1.11 -11.37
CA ILE A 245 16.82 -1.85 -11.44
C ILE A 245 16.98 -2.68 -12.72
N GLY A 246 15.89 -2.88 -13.47
CA GLY A 246 15.94 -3.53 -14.78
C GLY A 246 16.93 -2.86 -15.73
N VAL A 247 17.05 -1.53 -15.68
CA VAL A 247 17.99 -0.76 -16.49
C VAL A 247 19.47 -1.12 -16.18
N LEU A 248 19.79 -1.48 -14.94
CA LEU A 248 21.13 -1.93 -14.56
C LEU A 248 21.53 -3.25 -15.22
N ARG A 249 20.55 -4.10 -15.50
CA ARG A 249 20.77 -5.41 -16.15
C ARG A 249 21.15 -5.29 -17.62
N GLU A 250 20.94 -4.11 -18.21
CA GLU A 250 21.28 -3.83 -19.62
C GLU A 250 22.73 -3.31 -19.79
N THR A 251 23.44 -3.09 -18.69
CA THR A 251 24.83 -2.62 -18.73
C THR A 251 25.81 -3.77 -18.97
N ASP A 252 26.83 -3.56 -19.82
CA ASP A 252 27.80 -4.60 -20.19
C ASP A 252 28.73 -5.00 -19.03
N PHE A 253 28.86 -4.16 -18.01
CA PHE A 253 29.75 -4.40 -16.87
C PHE A 253 29.09 -5.10 -15.69
N LEU A 254 27.74 -5.21 -15.66
CA LEU A 254 27.01 -5.95 -14.62
C LEU A 254 26.55 -7.31 -15.16
N LYS A 255 26.80 -8.35 -14.39
CA LYS A 255 26.26 -9.70 -14.62
C LYS A 255 24.85 -9.82 -14.08
N LYS A 256 24.60 -9.22 -12.90
CA LYS A 256 23.29 -9.21 -12.23
C LYS A 256 23.09 -7.93 -11.43
N ALA A 257 21.86 -7.46 -11.40
CA ALA A 257 21.35 -6.51 -10.44
C ALA A 257 20.04 -7.06 -9.89
N TYR A 258 19.92 -7.16 -8.58
CA TYR A 258 18.73 -7.71 -7.94
C TYR A 258 18.47 -7.06 -6.57
N THR A 259 17.21 -7.04 -6.18
CA THR A 259 16.81 -6.59 -4.86
C THR A 259 17.15 -7.68 -3.84
N ASP A 260 18.06 -7.38 -2.92
CA ASP A 260 18.44 -8.28 -1.82
C ASP A 260 17.40 -8.20 -0.71
N ARG A 261 17.01 -6.97 -0.31
CA ARG A 261 15.98 -6.72 0.69
C ARG A 261 15.15 -5.49 0.37
N ILE A 262 13.88 -5.54 0.79
CA ILE A 262 13.02 -4.36 0.91
C ILE A 262 12.70 -4.17 2.39
N LEU A 263 12.91 -2.95 2.88
CA LEU A 263 12.73 -2.55 4.27
C LEU A 263 11.58 -1.52 4.36
N PRO A 264 10.32 -1.96 4.30
CA PRO A 264 9.17 -1.06 4.21
C PRO A 264 9.04 -0.12 5.40
N GLY A 265 9.42 -0.58 6.61
CA GLY A 265 9.40 0.24 7.82
C GLY A 265 10.40 1.41 7.79
N GLU A 266 11.47 1.30 7.00
CA GLU A 266 12.48 2.34 6.81
C GLU A 266 12.23 3.16 5.54
N GLY A 267 11.40 2.66 4.62
CA GLY A 267 11.28 3.20 3.26
C GLY A 267 12.56 2.96 2.45
N ALA A 268 13.24 1.84 2.66
CA ALA A 268 14.54 1.55 2.06
C ALA A 268 14.50 0.26 1.22
N ALA A 269 15.38 0.18 0.22
CA ALA A 269 15.64 -1.04 -0.51
C ALA A 269 17.16 -1.26 -0.66
N GLU A 270 17.58 -2.52 -0.51
CA GLU A 270 18.95 -2.99 -0.64
C GLU A 270 19.09 -3.73 -1.96
N ILE A 271 20.02 -3.29 -2.78
CA ILE A 271 20.26 -3.79 -4.13
C ILE A 271 21.68 -4.31 -4.21
N ALA A 272 21.82 -5.57 -4.58
CA ALA A 272 23.12 -6.20 -4.80
C ALA A 272 23.49 -6.16 -6.30
N LEU A 273 24.74 -5.83 -6.58
CA LEU A 273 25.29 -5.70 -7.91
C LEU A 273 26.46 -6.69 -8.07
N ASP A 274 26.28 -7.64 -8.98
CA ASP A 274 27.31 -8.58 -9.37
C ASP A 274 27.93 -8.12 -10.71
N PHE A 275 29.23 -7.97 -10.75
CA PHE A 275 29.94 -7.57 -11.96
C PHE A 275 30.21 -8.76 -12.89
N ALA A 276 30.46 -8.43 -14.17
CA ALA A 276 30.77 -9.44 -15.17
C ALA A 276 32.02 -10.25 -14.81
N ASP A 277 31.98 -11.54 -15.12
CA ASP A 277 33.09 -12.44 -14.83
C ASP A 277 34.38 -11.96 -15.51
N GLY A 278 35.47 -11.94 -14.77
CA GLY A 278 36.79 -11.51 -15.28
C GLY A 278 37.01 -9.99 -15.31
N LEU A 279 35.98 -9.18 -15.09
CA LEU A 279 36.10 -7.69 -15.12
C LEU A 279 37.12 -7.17 -14.11
N PHE A 280 37.19 -7.77 -12.92
CA PHE A 280 38.20 -7.43 -11.93
C PHE A 280 39.63 -7.61 -12.45
N TYR A 281 39.94 -8.78 -13.09
CA TYR A 281 41.24 -9.07 -13.63
C TYR A 281 41.59 -8.18 -14.84
N GLN A 282 40.59 -7.84 -15.67
CA GLN A 282 40.75 -6.88 -16.76
C GLN A 282 41.22 -5.53 -16.22
N ILE A 283 40.49 -4.99 -15.24
CA ILE A 283 40.80 -3.68 -14.63
C ILE A 283 42.13 -3.69 -13.91
N LEU A 284 42.45 -4.80 -13.22
CA LEU A 284 43.75 -4.98 -12.58
C LEU A 284 44.86 -4.97 -13.60
N SER A 285 44.69 -5.66 -14.74
CA SER A 285 45.66 -5.66 -15.86
C SER A 285 45.85 -4.26 -16.45
N GLU A 286 44.79 -3.52 -16.62
CA GLU A 286 44.80 -2.11 -17.07
C GLU A 286 45.58 -1.21 -16.09
N THR A 287 45.37 -1.42 -14.79
CA THR A 287 46.03 -0.60 -13.73
C THR A 287 47.53 -0.87 -13.59
N VAL A 288 47.95 -2.11 -13.72
CA VAL A 288 49.36 -2.51 -13.58
C VAL A 288 50.11 -2.55 -14.91
N GLU A 289 49.46 -2.28 -16.02
CA GLU A 289 49.98 -2.34 -17.39
C GLU A 289 50.60 -3.70 -17.75
N MET A 290 50.11 -4.80 -17.13
CA MET A 290 50.57 -6.15 -17.38
C MET A 290 49.38 -7.10 -17.48
N PRO A 291 49.39 -8.07 -18.40
CA PRO A 291 48.34 -9.07 -18.47
C PRO A 291 48.34 -9.95 -17.21
N ILE A 292 47.19 -10.06 -16.56
CA ILE A 292 46.95 -10.93 -15.41
C ILE A 292 45.93 -11.98 -15.86
N GLU A 293 46.37 -13.26 -15.82
CA GLU A 293 45.53 -14.42 -16.16
C GLU A 293 44.77 -14.97 -14.94
#